data_a1ffbfd8ca2247481012e8e4f0ed9d64
#
_entry.id   a1ffbfd8ca2247481012e8e4f0ed9d64
#
_cell.length_a   1.000
_cell.length_b   1.000
_cell.length_c   1.000
_cell.angle_alpha   90.00
_cell.angle_beta   90.00
_cell.angle_gamma   90.00
#
_symmetry.space_group_name_H-M   'P 1'
#
loop_
_entity.id
_entity.type
_entity.pdbx_description
1 polymer ?
#
loop_
_entity_poly.entity_id
_entity_poly.type
_entity_poly.pdbx_seq_one_letter_code
_entity_poly.pdbx_strand_id
1 'polypeptide(L)'
;MQLNQEQKRIINAKPNGHSLLKGVAGSGKTTIAVTRLPFLLHNYCFDVDDRILLVTYNKTLVNYFKYLYSKVEEESQIGFESLFQTDGEKIDITTMDSLMHKYFARYKKRTGCKYEINTNKKFEVMAHCIAEMQKIYPAVNLIDQKYKQFLLDEIDWIKACNYMEPEEYQNADRIGRMRNSVPEGRQALPKNSPKRGAVFAVMHNYTERMKSLGYIDFKDMALMALEEARLGVDQQYTHILLDESQDLTRVQLEFLKLLYNGKDYSSLLFIADTAQSIYSHSWLTKGRSFASIGFDMTGKSNILAKNYRTTTQIAQASYSLIENDLEIVGDENYVTPSLIDKQGAYPVYRCFSNMQDEARYFVSEIKDNLLRQYKLQDIAIISKNKNQQETMKDALEAAEIPCVKVDRDNADFMNESIKLLTMHSVKGLEFKVVIIIGLN
;
A
#
# COMPACT_ATOMS: atom_id res chain seq x y z
N MET A 1 -5.29 -22.93 11.07
CA MET A 1 -4.82 -22.55 9.72
C MET A 1 -3.84 -23.58 9.18
N GLN A 2 -4.12 -24.27 8.05
CA GLN A 2 -3.19 -25.29 7.54
C GLN A 2 -2.12 -24.67 6.65
N LEU A 3 -0.89 -24.63 7.15
CA LEU A 3 0.28 -24.15 6.43
C LEU A 3 0.91 -25.31 5.62
N ASN A 4 1.28 -25.04 4.36
CA ASN A 4 2.02 -25.99 3.55
C ASN A 4 3.53 -26.02 3.93
N GLN A 5 4.27 -26.99 3.37
CA GLN A 5 5.69 -27.16 3.71
C GLN A 5 6.56 -25.96 3.31
N GLU A 6 6.26 -25.33 2.17
CA GLU A 6 7.00 -24.15 1.69
C GLU A 6 6.80 -22.96 2.62
N GLN A 7 5.56 -22.68 3.02
CA GLN A 7 5.24 -21.64 4.00
C GLN A 7 5.90 -21.90 5.36
N LYS A 8 5.85 -23.16 5.86
CA LYS A 8 6.51 -23.55 7.10
C LYS A 8 8.04 -23.33 7.04
N ARG A 9 8.65 -23.64 5.90
CA ARG A 9 10.10 -23.40 5.70
C ARG A 9 10.44 -21.92 5.80
N ILE A 10 9.63 -21.05 5.19
CA ILE A 10 9.85 -19.60 5.24
C ILE A 10 9.63 -19.03 6.64
N ILE A 11 8.56 -19.48 7.32
CA ILE A 11 8.24 -19.03 8.69
C ILE A 11 9.39 -19.38 9.63
N ASN A 12 9.92 -20.60 9.55
CA ASN A 12 10.95 -21.13 10.44
C ASN A 12 12.39 -20.84 9.95
N ALA A 13 12.56 -20.11 8.86
CA ALA A 13 13.89 -19.77 8.37
C ALA A 13 14.63 -18.86 9.34
N LYS A 14 15.91 -19.18 9.60
CA LYS A 14 16.79 -18.34 10.42
C LYS A 14 16.84 -16.92 9.87
N PRO A 15 16.71 -15.88 10.71
CA PRO A 15 16.95 -14.49 10.30
C PRO A 15 18.35 -14.32 9.73
N ASN A 16 18.46 -13.58 8.63
CA ASN A 16 19.75 -13.36 7.95
C ASN A 16 19.72 -12.01 7.20
N GLY A 17 19.72 -10.91 7.94
CA GLY A 17 19.73 -9.56 7.37
C GLY A 17 18.51 -9.29 6.49
N HIS A 18 18.74 -8.74 5.29
CA HIS A 18 17.66 -8.39 4.38
C HIS A 18 17.20 -9.59 3.56
N SER A 19 15.92 -9.78 3.36
CA SER A 19 15.34 -10.85 2.55
C SER A 19 14.06 -10.42 1.86
N LEU A 20 13.73 -11.07 0.74
CA LEU A 20 12.56 -10.78 -0.08
C LEU A 20 11.68 -12.02 -0.24
N LEU A 21 10.40 -11.89 0.06
CA LEU A 21 9.38 -12.87 -0.23
C LEU A 21 8.49 -12.33 -1.35
N LYS A 22 8.68 -12.85 -2.55
CA LYS A 22 7.78 -12.58 -3.69
C LYS A 22 6.64 -13.58 -3.68
N GLY A 23 5.44 -13.13 -3.96
CA GLY A 23 4.32 -14.07 -4.02
C GLY A 23 3.14 -13.53 -4.79
N VAL A 24 2.43 -14.42 -5.47
CA VAL A 24 1.19 -14.08 -6.17
C VAL A 24 0.05 -13.80 -5.19
N ALA A 25 -1.01 -13.16 -5.67
CA ALA A 25 -2.25 -13.01 -4.90
C ALA A 25 -2.71 -14.36 -4.35
N GLY A 26 -3.12 -14.41 -3.09
CA GLY A 26 -3.61 -15.63 -2.46
C GLY A 26 -2.57 -16.70 -2.15
N SER A 27 -1.27 -16.41 -2.22
CA SER A 27 -0.21 -17.37 -1.86
C SER A 27 0.05 -17.49 -0.34
N GLY A 28 -0.63 -16.70 0.49
CA GLY A 28 -0.49 -16.72 1.94
C GLY A 28 0.63 -15.85 2.49
N LYS A 29 1.06 -14.82 1.77
CA LYS A 29 2.07 -13.84 2.20
C LYS A 29 1.78 -13.24 3.58
N THR A 30 0.57 -12.71 3.75
CA THR A 30 0.08 -12.12 5.00
C THR A 30 0.08 -13.13 6.15
N THR A 31 -0.35 -14.38 5.86
CA THR A 31 -0.31 -15.49 6.83
C THR A 31 1.12 -15.75 7.30
N ILE A 32 2.08 -15.79 6.37
CA ILE A 32 3.51 -15.99 6.71
C ILE A 32 3.98 -14.84 7.61
N ALA A 33 3.66 -13.58 7.27
CA ALA A 33 4.05 -12.43 8.07
C ALA A 33 3.59 -12.58 9.53
N VAL A 34 2.31 -12.86 9.75
CA VAL A 34 1.74 -12.99 11.10
C VAL A 34 2.31 -14.20 11.86
N THR A 35 2.34 -15.37 11.20
CA THR A 35 2.80 -16.59 11.87
C THR A 35 4.31 -16.57 12.17
N ARG A 36 5.07 -15.75 11.46
CA ARG A 36 6.50 -15.57 11.72
C ARG A 36 6.80 -14.72 12.97
N LEU A 37 5.85 -13.87 13.42
CA LEU A 37 6.07 -13.01 14.59
C LEU A 37 6.40 -13.82 15.87
N PRO A 38 5.58 -14.81 16.29
CA PRO A 38 5.89 -15.64 17.44
C PRO A 38 7.24 -16.40 17.29
N PHE A 39 7.52 -16.89 16.08
CA PHE A 39 8.79 -17.57 15.82
C PHE A 39 9.99 -16.65 16.06
N LEU A 40 9.94 -15.41 15.59
CA LEU A 40 11.02 -14.44 15.83
C LEU A 40 11.10 -14.03 17.30
N LEU A 41 9.96 -13.77 17.93
CA LEU A 41 9.90 -13.37 19.31
C LEU A 41 10.55 -14.40 20.24
N HIS A 42 10.22 -15.68 20.10
CA HIS A 42 10.72 -16.74 20.96
C HIS A 42 12.14 -17.17 20.67
N ASN A 43 12.57 -17.09 19.41
CA ASN A 43 13.85 -17.69 19.02
C ASN A 43 14.96 -16.66 18.72
N TYR A 44 14.59 -15.37 18.54
CA TYR A 44 15.53 -14.36 18.05
C TYR A 44 15.34 -12.96 18.65
N CYS A 45 14.63 -12.84 19.77
CA CYS A 45 14.57 -11.64 20.59
C CYS A 45 15.26 -11.94 21.94
N PHE A 46 16.59 -11.96 21.90
CA PHE A 46 17.42 -12.38 23.05
C PHE A 46 17.62 -11.28 24.08
N ASP A 47 17.70 -10.02 23.61
CA ASP A 47 17.96 -8.88 24.46
C ASP A 47 16.65 -8.18 24.90
N VAL A 48 16.71 -7.42 25.99
CA VAL A 48 15.55 -6.68 26.53
C VAL A 48 15.06 -5.63 25.54
N ASP A 49 15.95 -5.03 24.77
CA ASP A 49 15.69 -3.99 23.78
C ASP A 49 15.31 -4.55 22.39
N ASP A 50 15.35 -5.88 22.22
CA ASP A 50 14.90 -6.49 20.96
C ASP A 50 13.41 -6.30 20.77
N ARG A 51 13.05 -5.80 19.57
CA ARG A 51 11.68 -5.52 19.18
C ARG A 51 11.42 -5.95 17.74
N ILE A 52 10.16 -6.24 17.49
CA ILE A 52 9.65 -6.63 16.16
C ILE A 52 8.68 -5.56 15.67
N LEU A 53 8.87 -5.12 14.43
CA LEU A 53 7.98 -4.21 13.73
C LEU A 53 7.32 -4.93 12.57
N LEU A 54 5.99 -4.94 12.52
CA LEU A 54 5.22 -5.32 11.35
C LEU A 54 4.57 -4.07 10.75
N VAL A 55 4.99 -3.72 9.55
CA VAL A 55 4.43 -2.59 8.80
C VAL A 55 3.52 -3.09 7.70
N THR A 56 2.35 -2.53 7.62
CA THR A 56 1.40 -2.77 6.53
C THR A 56 0.93 -1.47 5.90
N TYR A 57 0.24 -1.59 4.77
CA TYR A 57 -0.13 -0.43 3.94
C TYR A 57 -1.22 0.44 4.57
N ASN A 58 -2.26 -0.14 5.18
CA ASN A 58 -3.38 0.63 5.70
C ASN A 58 -3.85 0.16 7.10
N LYS A 59 -4.58 1.04 7.81
CA LYS A 59 -5.12 0.74 9.16
C LYS A 59 -6.07 -0.46 9.19
N THR A 60 -6.79 -0.69 8.11
CA THR A 60 -7.70 -1.83 7.97
C THR A 60 -6.94 -3.13 8.08
N LEU A 61 -5.77 -3.22 7.40
CA LEU A 61 -4.88 -4.36 7.50
C LEU A 61 -4.26 -4.50 8.90
N VAL A 62 -3.94 -3.41 9.59
CA VAL A 62 -3.45 -3.48 10.98
C VAL A 62 -4.46 -4.22 11.87
N ASN A 63 -5.74 -3.88 11.79
CA ASN A 63 -6.79 -4.54 12.57
C ASN A 63 -6.96 -6.00 12.15
N TYR A 64 -6.88 -6.29 10.86
CA TYR A 64 -6.90 -7.66 10.34
C TYR A 64 -5.70 -8.49 10.81
N PHE A 65 -4.50 -7.92 10.84
CA PHE A 65 -3.30 -8.57 11.38
C PHE A 65 -3.44 -8.88 12.86
N LYS A 66 -3.95 -7.94 13.67
CA LYS A 66 -4.21 -8.16 15.10
C LYS A 66 -5.22 -9.30 15.31
N TYR A 67 -6.28 -9.34 14.50
CA TYR A 67 -7.24 -10.43 14.52
C TYR A 67 -6.63 -11.79 14.11
N LEU A 68 -5.82 -11.82 13.05
CA LEU A 68 -5.13 -13.05 12.65
C LEU A 68 -4.14 -13.50 13.72
N TYR A 69 -3.46 -12.56 14.35
CA TYR A 69 -2.51 -12.86 15.41
C TYR A 69 -3.21 -13.49 16.62
N SER A 70 -4.33 -12.94 17.08
CA SER A 70 -5.11 -13.54 18.18
C SER A 70 -5.60 -14.95 17.85
N LYS A 71 -5.97 -15.23 16.57
CA LYS A 71 -6.31 -16.61 16.15
C LYS A 71 -5.13 -17.57 16.15
N VAL A 72 -3.93 -17.12 15.77
CA VAL A 72 -2.71 -17.94 15.84
C VAL A 72 -2.39 -18.28 17.29
N GLU A 73 -2.65 -17.37 18.20
CA GLU A 73 -2.52 -17.60 19.65
C GLU A 73 -3.50 -18.68 20.14
N GLU A 74 -4.78 -18.53 19.84
CA GLU A 74 -5.83 -19.50 20.22
C GLU A 74 -5.52 -20.91 19.71
N GLU A 75 -5.04 -21.06 18.47
CA GLU A 75 -4.71 -22.35 17.86
C GLU A 75 -3.44 -22.99 18.43
N SER A 76 -2.52 -22.22 18.97
CA SER A 76 -1.20 -22.74 19.40
C SER A 76 -1.22 -23.46 20.77
N GLN A 77 -2.29 -23.36 21.54
CA GLN A 77 -2.47 -23.98 22.89
C GLN A 77 -1.29 -23.77 23.88
N ILE A 78 -0.31 -23.00 23.49
CA ILE A 78 0.79 -22.59 24.35
C ILE A 78 0.26 -21.37 25.11
N GLY A 79 0.23 -21.44 26.42
CA GLY A 79 -0.33 -20.39 27.29
C GLY A 79 0.30 -19.01 27.07
N PHE A 80 -0.16 -18.34 26.03
CA PHE A 80 0.31 -17.02 25.60
C PHE A 80 -0.19 -15.88 26.50
N GLU A 81 -1.13 -16.13 27.40
CA GLU A 81 -1.55 -15.13 28.41
C GLU A 81 -0.37 -14.54 29.21
N SER A 82 0.69 -15.33 29.42
CA SER A 82 1.90 -14.82 30.08
C SER A 82 2.81 -13.97 29.18
N LEU A 83 2.74 -14.12 27.86
CA LEU A 83 3.60 -13.43 26.90
C LEU A 83 3.11 -12.01 26.59
N PHE A 84 1.78 -11.79 26.57
CA PHE A 84 1.22 -10.45 26.36
C PHE A 84 1.23 -9.55 27.59
N GLN A 85 1.27 -10.09 28.79
CA GLN A 85 1.42 -9.25 30.00
C GLN A 85 2.85 -8.70 30.17
N THR A 86 3.87 -9.36 29.56
CA THR A 86 5.27 -8.91 29.63
C THR A 86 5.88 -8.61 28.25
N ASP A 87 5.40 -9.23 27.17
CA ASP A 87 5.98 -9.15 25.83
C ASP A 87 5.14 -8.38 24.82
N GLY A 88 3.92 -7.96 25.14
CA GLY A 88 3.09 -7.08 24.30
C GLY A 88 3.76 -5.74 23.95
N GLU A 89 4.79 -5.38 24.71
CA GLU A 89 5.66 -4.23 24.41
C GLU A 89 6.71 -4.51 23.32
N LYS A 90 6.96 -5.80 22.94
CA LYS A 90 8.02 -6.16 22.00
C LYS A 90 7.56 -6.23 20.53
N ILE A 91 6.27 -6.24 20.25
CA ILE A 91 5.73 -6.32 18.88
C ILE A 91 4.89 -5.08 18.57
N ASP A 92 5.34 -4.31 17.60
CA ASP A 92 4.60 -3.17 17.06
C ASP A 92 3.98 -3.54 15.70
N ILE A 93 2.65 -3.41 15.59
CA ILE A 93 1.92 -3.58 14.33
C ILE A 93 1.29 -2.24 13.94
N THR A 94 1.75 -1.65 12.84
CA THR A 94 1.36 -0.30 12.48
C THR A 94 1.40 -0.06 10.96
N THR A 95 0.95 1.12 10.52
CA THR A 95 1.12 1.55 9.13
C THR A 95 2.36 2.42 8.97
N MET A 96 2.90 2.45 7.74
CA MET A 96 4.00 3.34 7.38
C MET A 96 3.67 4.81 7.67
N ASP A 97 2.47 5.25 7.30
CA ASP A 97 2.03 6.62 7.52
C ASP A 97 1.94 6.96 9.01
N SER A 98 1.48 6.04 9.86
CA SER A 98 1.41 6.26 11.32
C SER A 98 2.80 6.41 11.93
N LEU A 99 3.76 5.59 11.50
CA LEU A 99 5.16 5.71 11.93
C LEU A 99 5.75 7.08 11.55
N MET A 100 5.62 7.46 10.28
CA MET A 100 6.15 8.73 9.80
C MET A 100 5.45 9.93 10.45
N HIS A 101 4.13 9.83 10.72
CA HIS A 101 3.41 10.88 11.42
C HIS A 101 3.93 11.11 12.86
N LYS A 102 4.36 10.04 13.56
CA LYS A 102 5.01 10.17 14.87
C LYS A 102 6.28 11.02 14.80
N TYR A 103 7.13 10.79 13.80
CA TYR A 103 8.34 11.57 13.59
C TYR A 103 8.07 12.98 13.08
N PHE A 104 7.06 13.18 12.26
CA PHE A 104 6.59 14.50 11.88
C PHE A 104 6.09 15.31 13.09
N ALA A 105 5.40 14.68 14.04
CA ALA A 105 5.01 15.35 15.28
C ALA A 105 6.25 15.82 16.10
N ARG A 106 7.31 15.00 16.15
CA ARG A 106 8.60 15.39 16.74
C ARG A 106 9.25 16.56 15.99
N TYR A 107 9.27 16.49 14.65
CA TYR A 107 9.76 17.58 13.80
C TYR A 107 9.03 18.89 14.13
N LYS A 108 7.70 18.87 14.23
CA LYS A 108 6.91 20.06 14.63
C LYS A 108 7.28 20.57 16.00
N LYS A 109 7.48 19.68 16.96
CA LYS A 109 7.89 20.07 18.33
C LYS A 109 9.29 20.70 18.34
N ARG A 110 10.23 20.14 17.60
CA ARG A 110 11.63 20.65 17.53
C ARG A 110 11.71 22.00 16.82
N THR A 111 11.03 22.14 15.68
CA THR A 111 11.12 23.35 14.83
C THR A 111 10.13 24.45 15.20
N GLY A 112 9.12 24.12 15.99
CA GLY A 112 8.02 25.06 16.32
C GLY A 112 7.03 25.29 15.16
N CYS A 113 7.17 24.59 14.03
CA CYS A 113 6.28 24.77 12.88
C CYS A 113 4.85 24.24 13.18
N LYS A 114 3.86 24.95 12.60
CA LYS A 114 2.43 24.63 12.80
C LYS A 114 1.78 24.11 11.51
N TYR A 115 2.55 23.45 10.65
CA TYR A 115 2.01 22.93 9.39
C TYR A 115 0.91 21.92 9.61
N GLU A 116 -0.14 22.03 8.78
CA GLU A 116 -1.24 21.08 8.68
C GLU A 116 -1.20 20.35 7.33
N ILE A 117 -1.53 19.06 7.34
CA ILE A 117 -1.63 18.29 6.10
C ILE A 117 -2.96 18.66 5.42
N ASN A 118 -2.90 19.27 4.25
CA ASN A 118 -4.07 19.70 3.51
C ASN A 118 -3.97 19.35 2.02
N THR A 119 -4.69 18.32 1.60
CA THR A 119 -4.73 17.88 0.20
C THR A 119 -5.79 18.60 -0.63
N ASN A 120 -6.75 19.28 -0.02
CA ASN A 120 -7.82 19.96 -0.74
C ASN A 120 -7.33 21.25 -1.41
N LYS A 121 -6.34 21.91 -0.80
CA LYS A 121 -5.78 23.17 -1.31
C LYS A 121 -4.77 22.99 -2.45
N LYS A 122 -4.28 21.78 -2.68
CA LYS A 122 -3.20 21.52 -3.66
C LYS A 122 -3.52 21.99 -5.07
N PHE A 123 -4.77 21.82 -5.52
CA PHE A 123 -5.18 22.22 -6.87
C PHE A 123 -5.26 23.74 -7.06
N GLU A 124 -5.73 24.43 -6.03
CA GLU A 124 -5.80 25.90 -6.01
C GLU A 124 -4.39 26.51 -6.00
N VAL A 125 -3.55 26.03 -5.08
CA VAL A 125 -2.16 26.49 -4.97
C VAL A 125 -1.38 26.21 -6.26
N MET A 126 -1.51 25.02 -6.83
CA MET A 126 -0.84 24.68 -8.08
C MET A 126 -1.29 25.57 -9.24
N ALA A 127 -2.57 25.91 -9.32
CA ALA A 127 -3.05 26.82 -10.36
C ALA A 127 -2.39 28.20 -10.30
N HIS A 128 -2.19 28.74 -9.09
CA HIS A 128 -1.46 30.00 -8.90
C HIS A 128 0.04 29.86 -9.25
N CYS A 129 0.67 28.76 -8.83
CA CYS A 129 2.08 28.51 -9.16
C CYS A 129 2.29 28.41 -10.68
N ILE A 130 1.42 27.73 -11.40
CA ILE A 130 1.49 27.64 -12.86
C ILE A 130 1.41 29.05 -13.49
N ALA A 131 0.46 29.89 -13.05
CA ALA A 131 0.28 31.23 -13.60
C ALA A 131 1.49 32.14 -13.36
N GLU A 132 2.21 31.97 -12.25
CA GLU A 132 3.45 32.70 -11.95
C GLU A 132 4.63 32.15 -12.77
N MET A 133 4.80 30.83 -12.77
CA MET A 133 5.95 30.18 -13.39
C MET A 133 5.88 30.19 -14.92
N GLN A 134 4.68 30.29 -15.53
CA GLN A 134 4.50 30.47 -16.95
C GLN A 134 5.12 31.77 -17.46
N LYS A 135 5.13 32.82 -16.62
CA LYS A 135 5.80 34.10 -16.95
C LYS A 135 7.31 33.97 -16.98
N ILE A 136 7.87 33.09 -16.13
CA ILE A 136 9.32 32.85 -16.01
C ILE A 136 9.80 31.88 -17.10
N TYR A 137 8.95 30.89 -17.42
CA TYR A 137 9.26 29.83 -18.40
C TYR A 137 8.28 29.83 -19.60
N PRO A 138 8.14 30.93 -20.36
CA PRO A 138 7.13 31.05 -21.42
C PRO A 138 7.33 30.05 -22.58
N ALA A 139 8.57 29.58 -22.78
CA ALA A 139 8.90 28.59 -23.81
C ALA A 139 8.63 27.14 -23.40
N VAL A 140 8.25 26.88 -22.14
CA VAL A 140 8.00 25.53 -21.64
C VAL A 140 6.50 25.26 -21.63
N ASN A 141 5.97 24.72 -22.71
CA ASN A 141 4.54 24.45 -22.89
C ASN A 141 3.91 23.56 -21.78
N LEU A 142 4.73 22.85 -21.01
CA LEU A 142 4.28 22.00 -19.92
C LEU A 142 3.82 22.83 -18.69
N ILE A 143 4.25 24.08 -18.56
CA ILE A 143 3.81 24.99 -17.50
C ILE A 143 2.50 25.66 -17.93
N ASP A 144 1.41 24.88 -17.96
CA ASP A 144 0.09 25.31 -18.39
C ASP A 144 -0.99 24.65 -17.51
N GLN A 145 -2.11 25.32 -17.31
CA GLN A 145 -3.23 24.85 -16.47
C GLN A 145 -3.78 23.49 -16.89
N LYS A 146 -3.75 23.18 -18.18
CA LYS A 146 -4.17 21.87 -18.71
C LYS A 146 -3.30 20.72 -18.19
N TYR A 147 -2.04 20.97 -17.81
CA TYR A 147 -1.12 19.96 -17.25
C TYR A 147 -1.06 19.99 -15.72
N LYS A 148 -1.99 20.65 -15.07
CA LYS A 148 -2.00 20.81 -13.59
C LYS A 148 -1.94 19.47 -12.85
N GLN A 149 -2.74 18.50 -13.26
CA GLN A 149 -2.72 17.16 -12.67
C GLN A 149 -1.37 16.47 -12.90
N PHE A 150 -0.86 16.51 -14.11
CA PHE A 150 0.46 15.96 -14.44
C PHE A 150 1.56 16.57 -13.59
N LEU A 151 1.56 17.89 -13.40
CA LEU A 151 2.56 18.57 -12.57
C LEU A 151 2.47 18.18 -11.10
N LEU A 152 1.27 18.04 -10.55
CA LEU A 152 1.07 17.54 -9.18
C LEU A 152 1.61 16.10 -9.03
N ASP A 153 1.27 15.22 -9.97
CA ASP A 153 1.73 13.83 -9.93
C ASP A 153 3.26 13.72 -10.11
N GLU A 154 3.85 14.59 -10.93
CA GLU A 154 5.31 14.62 -11.10
C GLU A 154 6.01 15.13 -9.84
N ILE A 155 5.46 16.15 -9.18
CA ILE A 155 5.97 16.66 -7.90
C ILE A 155 5.87 15.60 -6.81
N ASP A 156 4.72 14.93 -6.71
CA ASP A 156 4.52 13.83 -5.77
C ASP A 156 5.56 12.71 -6.00
N TRP A 157 5.88 12.43 -7.26
CA TRP A 157 6.89 11.45 -7.63
C TRP A 157 8.32 11.90 -7.28
N ILE A 158 8.69 13.17 -7.55
CA ILE A 158 9.99 13.74 -7.21
C ILE A 158 10.23 13.64 -5.70
N LYS A 159 9.26 14.10 -4.89
CA LYS A 159 9.30 14.04 -3.44
C LYS A 159 9.37 12.59 -2.92
N ALA A 160 8.56 11.68 -3.47
CA ALA A 160 8.54 10.27 -3.09
C ALA A 160 9.85 9.54 -3.40
N CYS A 161 10.55 9.94 -4.46
CA CYS A 161 11.87 9.45 -4.83
C CYS A 161 13.02 10.15 -4.09
N ASN A 162 12.73 11.13 -3.24
CA ASN A 162 13.72 11.93 -2.52
C ASN A 162 14.73 12.62 -3.47
N TYR A 163 14.26 13.10 -4.63
CA TYR A 163 15.08 13.88 -5.56
C TYR A 163 14.91 15.37 -5.22
N MET A 164 15.47 15.79 -4.11
CA MET A 164 15.29 17.16 -3.60
C MET A 164 16.34 18.16 -4.09
N GLU A 165 17.38 17.66 -4.78
CA GLU A 165 18.37 18.50 -5.46
C GLU A 165 18.08 18.55 -6.97
N PRO A 166 18.26 19.72 -7.63
CA PRO A 166 18.00 19.87 -9.07
C PRO A 166 18.73 18.86 -9.93
N GLU A 167 19.99 18.57 -9.63
CA GLU A 167 20.86 17.65 -10.36
C GLU A 167 20.37 16.21 -10.25
N GLU A 168 19.85 15.80 -9.10
CA GLU A 168 19.29 14.46 -8.90
C GLU A 168 18.10 14.25 -9.82
N TYR A 169 17.15 15.20 -9.84
CA TYR A 169 15.99 15.08 -10.72
C TYR A 169 16.36 15.20 -12.20
N GLN A 170 17.30 16.09 -12.56
CA GLN A 170 17.76 16.25 -13.94
C GLN A 170 18.33 14.94 -14.52
N ASN A 171 19.04 14.15 -13.70
CA ASN A 171 19.68 12.90 -14.11
C ASN A 171 18.83 11.66 -13.88
N ALA A 172 17.73 11.76 -13.14
CA ALA A 172 16.90 10.62 -12.75
C ALA A 172 16.28 9.90 -13.95
N ASP A 173 16.25 8.57 -13.90
CA ASP A 173 15.39 7.76 -14.76
C ASP A 173 13.95 7.84 -14.21
N ARG A 174 13.01 8.32 -15.04
CA ARG A 174 11.61 8.49 -14.65
C ARG A 174 10.84 7.16 -14.73
N ILE A 175 11.39 6.13 -14.09
CA ILE A 175 10.81 4.80 -14.03
C ILE A 175 9.45 4.89 -13.29
N GLY A 176 8.44 4.21 -13.79
CA GLY A 176 7.07 4.27 -13.27
C GLY A 176 6.24 5.48 -13.75
N ARG A 177 6.89 6.51 -14.36
CA ARG A 177 6.20 7.69 -14.91
C ARG A 177 5.86 7.56 -16.39
N MET A 178 6.14 6.43 -16.99
CA MET A 178 5.86 6.16 -18.42
C MET A 178 4.43 5.65 -18.65
N ARG A 179 3.69 5.29 -17.59
CA ARG A 179 2.30 4.83 -17.69
C ARG A 179 1.36 5.97 -18.07
N ASN A 180 0.38 5.71 -18.92
CA ASN A 180 -0.66 6.66 -19.33
C ASN A 180 -1.72 6.82 -18.22
N SER A 181 -1.32 7.29 -17.05
CA SER A 181 -2.20 7.40 -15.89
C SER A 181 -2.88 8.76 -15.72
N VAL A 182 -2.53 9.71 -16.59
CA VAL A 182 -3.09 11.08 -16.57
C VAL A 182 -3.86 11.37 -17.85
N PRO A 183 -4.96 12.14 -17.77
CA PRO A 183 -5.80 12.48 -18.94
C PRO A 183 -5.03 13.14 -20.08
N GLU A 184 -3.97 13.91 -19.75
CA GLU A 184 -3.15 14.63 -20.70
C GLU A 184 -2.13 13.75 -21.44
N GLY A 185 -2.06 12.47 -21.09
CA GLY A 185 -1.15 11.50 -21.69
C GLY A 185 0.32 11.63 -21.27
N ARG A 186 1.17 10.87 -21.92
CA ARG A 186 2.61 10.83 -21.63
C ARG A 186 3.28 12.15 -21.96
N GLN A 187 4.00 12.72 -20.98
CA GLN A 187 4.82 13.90 -21.20
C GLN A 187 6.31 13.54 -21.22
N ALA A 188 6.96 13.83 -22.34
CA ALA A 188 8.39 13.61 -22.48
C ALA A 188 9.17 14.65 -21.66
N LEU A 189 9.95 14.17 -20.71
CA LEU A 189 10.87 14.96 -19.89
C LEU A 189 12.30 14.36 -20.02
N PRO A 190 13.03 14.68 -21.07
CA PRO A 190 14.39 14.21 -21.28
C PRO A 190 15.30 14.62 -20.11
N LYS A 191 16.32 13.80 -19.82
CA LYS A 191 17.37 14.18 -18.84
C LYS A 191 18.03 15.50 -19.25
N ASN A 192 18.49 16.25 -18.27
CA ASN A 192 19.21 17.51 -18.47
C ASN A 192 18.50 18.50 -19.40
N SER A 193 17.14 18.53 -19.32
CA SER A 193 16.31 19.40 -20.18
C SER A 193 15.80 20.62 -19.45
N PRO A 194 15.59 21.75 -20.16
CA PRO A 194 14.94 22.94 -19.58
C PRO A 194 13.55 22.62 -19.00
N LYS A 195 12.83 21.63 -19.56
CA LYS A 195 11.53 21.18 -19.03
C LYS A 195 11.63 20.64 -17.62
N ARG A 196 12.66 19.83 -17.30
CA ARG A 196 12.88 19.34 -15.94
C ARG A 196 13.25 20.46 -14.98
N GLY A 197 14.10 21.39 -15.41
CA GLY A 197 14.41 22.57 -14.62
C GLY A 197 13.17 23.39 -14.26
N ALA A 198 12.29 23.62 -15.24
CA ALA A 198 11.04 24.34 -15.03
C ALA A 198 10.09 23.58 -14.07
N VAL A 199 9.94 22.27 -14.23
CA VAL A 199 9.12 21.44 -13.32
C VAL A 199 9.67 21.47 -11.90
N PHE A 200 10.98 21.42 -11.72
CA PHE A 200 11.62 21.51 -10.42
C PHE A 200 11.38 22.88 -9.77
N ALA A 201 11.47 23.96 -10.55
CA ALA A 201 11.16 25.30 -10.08
C ALA A 201 9.67 25.45 -9.69
N VAL A 202 8.74 24.82 -10.44
CA VAL A 202 7.32 24.75 -10.07
C VAL A 202 7.15 24.00 -8.74
N MET A 203 7.84 22.87 -8.54
CA MET A 203 7.82 22.13 -7.29
C MET A 203 8.26 22.99 -6.11
N HIS A 204 9.36 23.71 -6.25
CA HIS A 204 9.87 24.60 -5.20
C HIS A 204 8.86 25.71 -4.88
N ASN A 205 8.36 26.42 -5.89
CA ASN A 205 7.35 27.47 -5.72
C ASN A 205 6.07 26.93 -5.07
N TYR A 206 5.58 25.76 -5.50
CA TYR A 206 4.42 25.08 -4.91
C TYR A 206 4.65 24.75 -3.43
N THR A 207 5.78 24.15 -3.10
CA THR A 207 6.09 23.74 -1.73
C THR A 207 6.19 24.95 -0.79
N GLU A 208 6.88 26.00 -1.21
CA GLU A 208 7.01 27.23 -0.41
C GLU A 208 5.65 27.96 -0.26
N ARG A 209 4.84 27.97 -1.29
CA ARG A 209 3.50 28.58 -1.22
C ARG A 209 2.57 27.79 -0.31
N MET A 210 2.60 26.45 -0.35
CA MET A 210 1.86 25.60 0.60
C MET A 210 2.29 25.92 2.04
N LYS A 211 3.60 25.98 2.32
CA LYS A 211 4.15 26.28 3.65
C LYS A 211 3.79 27.69 4.12
N SER A 212 3.82 28.69 3.24
CA SER A 212 3.43 30.06 3.59
C SER A 212 1.97 30.20 4.01
N LEU A 213 1.11 29.29 3.51
CA LEU A 213 -0.30 29.18 3.92
C LEU A 213 -0.50 28.30 5.17
N GLY A 214 0.57 27.77 5.76
CA GLY A 214 0.52 26.85 6.89
C GLY A 214 0.20 25.40 6.51
N TYR A 215 0.25 25.05 5.23
CA TYR A 215 -0.10 23.72 4.74
C TYR A 215 1.10 22.97 4.17
N ILE A 216 0.99 21.64 4.20
CA ILE A 216 1.89 20.69 3.52
C ILE A 216 1.07 19.55 2.91
N ASP A 217 1.66 18.80 1.98
CA ASP A 217 1.12 17.54 1.51
C ASP A 217 1.71 16.33 2.26
N PHE A 218 1.20 15.12 1.98
CA PHE A 218 1.69 13.89 2.62
C PHE A 218 3.15 13.56 2.25
N LYS A 219 3.64 14.00 1.08
CA LYS A 219 5.02 13.74 0.68
C LYS A 219 5.99 14.68 1.42
N ASP A 220 5.59 15.94 1.66
CA ASP A 220 6.33 16.84 2.51
C ASP A 220 6.39 16.33 3.96
N MET A 221 5.28 15.84 4.50
CA MET A 221 5.24 15.20 5.82
C MET A 221 6.24 14.05 5.91
N ALA A 222 6.30 13.19 4.88
CA ALA A 222 7.22 12.07 4.84
C ALA A 222 8.69 12.51 4.79
N LEU A 223 9.02 13.55 4.01
CA LEU A 223 10.37 14.12 3.96
C LEU A 223 10.79 14.73 5.31
N MET A 224 9.90 15.48 5.98
CA MET A 224 10.15 16.03 7.31
C MET A 224 10.32 14.94 8.37
N ALA A 225 9.54 13.86 8.28
CA ALA A 225 9.70 12.71 9.15
C ALA A 225 11.04 11.99 8.95
N LEU A 226 11.51 11.87 7.71
CA LEU A 226 12.82 11.31 7.39
C LEU A 226 13.95 12.21 7.91
N GLU A 227 13.84 13.53 7.73
CA GLU A 227 14.79 14.51 8.29
C GLU A 227 14.91 14.34 9.81
N GLU A 228 13.79 14.27 10.50
CA GLU A 228 13.78 14.12 11.96
C GLU A 228 14.38 12.77 12.41
N ALA A 229 14.08 11.68 11.69
CA ALA A 229 14.63 10.36 11.99
C ALA A 229 16.17 10.31 11.79
N ARG A 230 16.72 11.07 10.86
CA ARG A 230 18.17 11.20 10.66
C ARG A 230 18.89 11.87 11.83
N LEU A 231 18.20 12.68 12.62
CA LEU A 231 18.75 13.28 13.85
C LEU A 231 18.79 12.29 15.02
N GLY A 232 18.00 11.24 14.95
CA GLY A 232 17.95 10.17 15.93
C GLY A 232 16.58 9.51 15.97
N VAL A 233 16.59 8.18 16.18
CA VAL A 233 15.37 7.38 16.31
C VAL A 233 15.11 7.05 17.78
N ASP A 234 13.84 7.08 18.21
CA ASP A 234 13.45 6.73 19.58
C ASP A 234 13.56 5.23 19.84
N GLN A 235 13.25 4.46 18.79
CA GLN A 235 13.16 3.01 18.84
C GLN A 235 13.76 2.42 17.58
N GLN A 236 14.67 1.46 17.77
CA GLN A 236 15.12 0.57 16.71
C GLN A 236 14.47 -0.81 16.85
N TYR A 237 14.42 -1.53 15.75
CA TYR A 237 13.81 -2.86 15.68
C TYR A 237 14.81 -3.89 15.17
N THR A 238 14.91 -4.99 15.91
CA THR A 238 15.74 -6.14 15.56
C THR A 238 15.16 -6.88 14.37
N HIS A 239 13.85 -6.98 14.32
CA HIS A 239 13.15 -7.59 13.18
C HIS A 239 12.10 -6.64 12.61
N ILE A 240 12.11 -6.47 11.28
CA ILE A 240 11.12 -5.69 10.56
C ILE A 240 10.50 -6.56 9.47
N LEU A 241 9.18 -6.64 9.44
CA LEU A 241 8.41 -7.30 8.39
C LEU A 241 7.57 -6.23 7.68
N LEU A 242 7.67 -6.20 6.34
CA LEU A 242 7.02 -5.20 5.50
C LEU A 242 6.05 -5.89 4.55
N ASP A 243 4.76 -5.87 4.87
CA ASP A 243 3.73 -6.36 3.95
C ASP A 243 3.40 -5.30 2.90
N GLU A 244 3.01 -5.72 1.69
CA GLU A 244 2.74 -4.86 0.54
C GLU A 244 3.92 -3.92 0.21
N SER A 245 5.15 -4.42 0.36
CA SER A 245 6.36 -3.60 0.23
C SER A 245 6.59 -3.05 -1.19
N GLN A 246 5.91 -3.59 -2.22
CA GLN A 246 5.95 -3.05 -3.59
C GLN A 246 5.40 -1.62 -3.69
N ASP A 247 4.61 -1.15 -2.71
CA ASP A 247 4.01 0.19 -2.73
C ASP A 247 4.85 1.25 -2.00
N LEU A 248 5.94 0.85 -1.35
CA LEU A 248 6.77 1.77 -0.59
C LEU A 248 7.57 2.72 -1.49
N THR A 249 7.65 3.97 -1.09
CA THR A 249 8.47 5.00 -1.72
C THR A 249 9.92 4.92 -1.24
N ARG A 250 10.84 5.55 -1.97
CA ARG A 250 12.25 5.64 -1.53
C ARG A 250 12.38 6.32 -0.16
N VAL A 251 11.66 7.42 0.07
CA VAL A 251 11.65 8.13 1.36
C VAL A 251 11.28 7.19 2.51
N GLN A 252 10.24 6.37 2.32
CA GLN A 252 9.79 5.40 3.32
C GLN A 252 10.81 4.29 3.56
N LEU A 253 11.46 3.81 2.51
CA LEU A 253 12.51 2.78 2.62
C LEU A 253 13.76 3.33 3.31
N GLU A 254 14.19 4.55 3.01
CA GLU A 254 15.29 5.22 3.71
C GLU A 254 14.95 5.44 5.20
N PHE A 255 13.71 5.81 5.51
CA PHE A 255 13.24 5.94 6.88
C PHE A 255 13.28 4.59 7.65
N LEU A 256 12.78 3.51 7.04
CA LEU A 256 12.82 2.16 7.65
C LEU A 256 14.24 1.68 7.91
N LYS A 257 15.19 2.05 7.04
CA LYS A 257 16.62 1.73 7.24
C LYS A 257 17.18 2.34 8.52
N LEU A 258 16.72 3.53 8.91
CA LEU A 258 17.14 4.16 10.18
C LEU A 258 16.55 3.47 11.41
N LEU A 259 15.37 2.85 11.26
CA LEU A 259 14.73 2.09 12.34
C LEU A 259 15.30 0.68 12.51
N TYR A 260 16.03 0.14 11.53
CA TYR A 260 16.57 -1.21 11.58
C TYR A 260 17.83 -1.29 12.42
N ASN A 261 17.83 -2.17 13.42
CA ASN A 261 19.01 -2.47 14.25
C ASN A 261 19.69 -3.73 13.70
N GLY A 262 20.84 -3.55 13.04
CA GLY A 262 21.56 -4.60 12.31
C GLY A 262 22.43 -5.50 13.21
N LYS A 263 21.84 -6.23 14.17
CA LYS A 263 22.52 -7.30 14.91
C LYS A 263 22.73 -8.54 14.03
N ASP A 264 23.62 -9.45 14.37
CA ASP A 264 23.91 -10.67 13.59
C ASP A 264 22.70 -11.59 13.38
N TYR A 265 21.70 -11.49 14.25
CA TYR A 265 20.43 -12.23 14.17
C TYR A 265 19.24 -11.37 13.72
N SER A 266 19.48 -10.14 13.34
CA SER A 266 18.41 -9.24 12.87
C SER A 266 17.88 -9.65 11.49
N SER A 267 16.64 -9.28 11.20
CA SER A 267 16.06 -9.47 9.87
C SER A 267 15.16 -8.34 9.43
N LEU A 268 15.23 -8.04 8.14
CA LEU A 268 14.28 -7.16 7.46
C LEU A 268 13.69 -7.96 6.30
N LEU A 269 12.42 -8.34 6.41
CA LEU A 269 11.71 -9.15 5.42
C LEU A 269 10.75 -8.27 4.62
N PHE A 270 11.05 -8.12 3.34
CA PHE A 270 10.14 -7.50 2.38
C PHE A 270 9.19 -8.55 1.81
N ILE A 271 7.90 -8.26 1.83
CA ILE A 271 6.86 -9.13 1.28
C ILE A 271 6.17 -8.35 0.16
N ALA A 272 6.27 -8.83 -1.07
CA ALA A 272 5.85 -8.11 -2.26
C ALA A 272 5.03 -8.96 -3.23
N ASP A 273 4.10 -8.28 -3.91
CA ASP A 273 3.41 -8.77 -5.10
C ASP A 273 3.44 -7.67 -6.16
N THR A 274 4.37 -7.74 -7.08
CA THR A 274 4.58 -6.69 -8.08
C THR A 274 3.41 -6.55 -9.05
N ALA A 275 2.65 -7.62 -9.29
CA ALA A 275 1.43 -7.56 -10.11
C ALA A 275 0.33 -6.70 -9.45
N GLN A 276 0.38 -6.48 -8.14
CA GLN A 276 -0.56 -5.64 -7.39
C GLN A 276 -0.04 -4.22 -7.11
N SER A 277 1.08 -3.81 -7.70
CA SER A 277 1.56 -2.43 -7.58
C SER A 277 0.66 -1.47 -8.35
N ILE A 278 -0.03 -0.59 -7.64
CA ILE A 278 -0.99 0.37 -8.21
C ILE A 278 -0.50 1.82 -8.16
N TYR A 279 0.66 2.07 -7.55
CA TYR A 279 1.18 3.42 -7.35
C TYR A 279 2.38 3.72 -8.24
N SER A 280 2.31 4.78 -9.01
CA SER A 280 3.38 5.25 -9.91
C SER A 280 4.64 5.75 -9.20
N HIS A 281 4.54 6.01 -7.90
CA HIS A 281 5.64 6.48 -7.05
C HIS A 281 6.30 5.38 -6.22
N SER A 282 5.88 4.12 -6.41
CA SER A 282 6.52 2.97 -5.78
C SER A 282 7.98 2.86 -6.19
N TRP A 283 8.86 2.53 -5.23
CA TRP A 283 10.28 2.39 -5.54
C TRP A 283 10.59 1.08 -6.26
N LEU A 284 9.89 0.02 -5.89
CA LEU A 284 10.09 -1.33 -6.45
C LEU A 284 9.37 -1.48 -7.79
N THR A 285 9.92 -0.88 -8.81
CA THR A 285 9.46 -1.01 -10.19
C THR A 285 10.60 -1.47 -11.06
N LYS A 286 10.32 -1.94 -12.28
CA LYS A 286 11.32 -2.39 -13.25
C LYS A 286 12.48 -1.39 -13.35
N GLY A 287 13.71 -1.89 -13.22
CA GLY A 287 14.93 -1.09 -13.30
C GLY A 287 15.34 -0.37 -12.00
N ARG A 288 14.61 -0.58 -10.89
CA ARG A 288 15.02 -0.15 -9.56
C ARG A 288 15.11 -1.34 -8.62
N SER A 289 16.21 -1.45 -7.89
CA SER A 289 16.42 -2.55 -6.96
C SER A 289 16.52 -2.04 -5.52
N PHE A 290 16.29 -2.93 -4.58
CA PHE A 290 16.55 -2.67 -3.16
C PHE A 290 18.04 -2.36 -2.92
N ALA A 291 18.95 -2.95 -3.68
CA ALA A 291 20.39 -2.69 -3.58
C ALA A 291 20.73 -1.21 -3.84
N SER A 292 19.96 -0.52 -4.71
CA SER A 292 20.17 0.91 -5.01
C SER A 292 20.00 1.85 -3.81
N ILE A 293 19.31 1.38 -2.77
CA ILE A 293 19.10 2.09 -1.50
C ILE A 293 19.80 1.39 -0.31
N GLY A 294 20.65 0.39 -0.61
CA GLY A 294 21.52 -0.26 0.36
C GLY A 294 20.90 -1.45 1.09
N PHE A 295 19.91 -2.12 0.52
CA PHE A 295 19.41 -3.40 1.02
C PHE A 295 19.95 -4.53 0.16
N ASP A 296 20.84 -5.35 0.72
CA ASP A 296 21.38 -6.52 0.03
C ASP A 296 20.48 -7.75 0.25
N MET A 297 19.87 -8.20 -0.84
CA MET A 297 19.00 -9.38 -0.86
C MET A 297 19.56 -10.49 -1.75
N THR A 298 20.82 -10.43 -2.12
CA THR A 298 21.47 -11.40 -3.00
C THR A 298 21.37 -12.80 -2.42
N GLY A 299 20.73 -13.72 -3.16
CA GLY A 299 20.53 -15.10 -2.73
C GLY A 299 19.51 -15.29 -1.59
N LYS A 300 18.79 -14.24 -1.18
CA LYS A 300 17.85 -14.24 -0.06
C LYS A 300 16.40 -13.97 -0.49
N SER A 301 16.03 -14.41 -1.69
CA SER A 301 14.67 -14.31 -2.21
C SER A 301 13.96 -15.66 -2.16
N ASN A 302 12.70 -15.64 -1.68
CA ASN A 302 11.80 -16.77 -1.75
C ASN A 302 10.61 -16.41 -2.63
N ILE A 303 10.05 -17.40 -3.35
CA ILE A 303 8.96 -17.19 -4.30
C ILE A 303 7.79 -18.09 -3.95
N LEU A 304 6.59 -17.54 -3.81
CA LEU A 304 5.34 -18.25 -3.63
C LEU A 304 4.48 -18.11 -4.89
N ALA A 305 4.59 -19.05 -5.80
CA ALA A 305 3.88 -18.99 -7.08
C ALA A 305 2.44 -19.53 -7.02
N LYS A 306 2.07 -20.29 -5.98
CA LYS A 306 0.77 -20.96 -5.89
C LYS A 306 -0.30 -20.07 -5.24
N ASN A 307 -1.43 -19.91 -5.92
CA ASN A 307 -2.60 -19.22 -5.38
C ASN A 307 -3.52 -20.24 -4.68
N TYR A 308 -3.65 -20.17 -3.36
CA TYR A 308 -4.51 -21.03 -2.54
C TYR A 308 -5.85 -20.39 -2.19
N ARG A 309 -6.04 -19.11 -2.48
CA ARG A 309 -7.22 -18.32 -2.09
C ARG A 309 -8.39 -18.53 -3.03
N THR A 310 -8.19 -18.21 -4.30
CA THR A 310 -9.26 -18.18 -5.30
C THR A 310 -9.40 -19.50 -6.06
N THR A 311 -10.55 -19.68 -6.70
CA THR A 311 -10.76 -20.81 -7.63
C THR A 311 -9.95 -20.61 -8.91
N THR A 312 -9.70 -21.69 -9.64
CA THR A 312 -9.00 -21.67 -10.93
C THR A 312 -9.67 -20.70 -11.90
N GLN A 313 -11.01 -20.68 -11.97
CA GLN A 313 -11.80 -19.81 -12.87
C GLN A 313 -11.64 -18.33 -12.53
N ILE A 314 -11.70 -17.97 -11.24
CA ILE A 314 -11.48 -16.58 -10.80
C ILE A 314 -10.06 -16.15 -11.09
N ALA A 315 -9.07 -17.01 -10.80
CA ALA A 315 -7.67 -16.71 -11.06
C ALA A 315 -7.39 -16.51 -12.56
N GLN A 316 -7.90 -17.39 -13.43
CA GLN A 316 -7.77 -17.25 -14.87
C GLN A 316 -8.37 -15.95 -15.38
N ALA A 317 -9.60 -15.61 -14.96
CA ALA A 317 -10.25 -14.36 -15.34
C ALA A 317 -9.44 -13.13 -14.88
N SER A 318 -8.85 -13.17 -13.70
CA SER A 318 -8.02 -12.08 -13.20
C SER A 318 -6.71 -11.94 -13.99
N TYR A 319 -6.06 -13.06 -14.33
CA TYR A 319 -4.79 -13.03 -15.07
C TYR A 319 -4.97 -12.62 -16.51
N SER A 320 -6.08 -12.96 -17.17
CA SER A 320 -6.36 -12.52 -18.54
C SER A 320 -6.41 -11.00 -18.69
N LEU A 321 -6.64 -10.26 -17.61
CA LEU A 321 -6.61 -8.80 -17.62
C LEU A 321 -5.18 -8.23 -17.65
N ILE A 322 -4.21 -8.94 -17.11
CA ILE A 322 -2.83 -8.43 -16.95
C ILE A 322 -1.81 -9.13 -17.83
N GLU A 323 -2.13 -10.30 -18.41
CA GLU A 323 -1.18 -11.10 -19.21
C GLU A 323 -0.63 -10.38 -20.45
N ASN A 324 -1.36 -9.41 -20.97
CA ASN A 324 -0.96 -8.60 -22.11
C ASN A 324 -0.29 -7.27 -21.72
N ASP A 325 -0.19 -6.96 -20.42
CA ASP A 325 0.51 -5.77 -19.96
C ASP A 325 2.01 -6.04 -19.84
N LEU A 326 2.77 -5.65 -20.86
CA LEU A 326 4.22 -5.85 -20.93
C LEU A 326 4.98 -5.12 -19.82
N GLU A 327 4.42 -4.09 -19.20
CA GLU A 327 5.04 -3.41 -18.06
C GLU A 327 4.95 -4.27 -16.81
N ILE A 328 3.86 -5.03 -16.63
CA ILE A 328 3.67 -5.94 -15.51
C ILE A 328 4.43 -7.24 -15.75
N VAL A 329 4.14 -7.93 -16.87
CA VAL A 329 4.70 -9.25 -17.16
C VAL A 329 6.21 -9.19 -17.44
N GLY A 330 6.70 -8.07 -17.94
CA GLY A 330 8.13 -7.84 -18.19
C GLY A 330 8.94 -7.35 -17.00
N ASP A 331 8.34 -7.21 -15.81
CA ASP A 331 9.07 -6.87 -14.58
C ASP A 331 9.86 -8.09 -14.07
N GLU A 332 11.14 -7.91 -13.75
CA GLU A 332 12.01 -8.97 -13.22
C GLU A 332 11.54 -9.56 -11.89
N ASN A 333 10.70 -8.83 -11.18
CA ASN A 333 10.09 -9.26 -9.93
C ASN A 333 8.71 -9.89 -10.13
N TYR A 334 8.18 -9.91 -11.36
CA TYR A 334 6.91 -10.56 -11.65
C TYR A 334 6.99 -12.06 -11.41
N VAL A 335 6.00 -12.58 -10.69
CA VAL A 335 5.87 -14.02 -10.44
C VAL A 335 4.71 -14.54 -11.26
N THR A 336 5.00 -15.46 -12.19
CA THR A 336 3.96 -16.15 -12.96
C THR A 336 3.16 -17.06 -12.01
N PRO A 337 1.83 -16.88 -11.93
CA PRO A 337 1.02 -17.67 -11.02
C PRO A 337 0.93 -19.14 -11.45
N SER A 338 1.11 -20.03 -10.49
CA SER A 338 0.78 -21.43 -10.62
C SER A 338 -0.61 -21.69 -10.02
N LEU A 339 -1.55 -22.09 -10.84
CA LEU A 339 -2.91 -22.39 -10.39
C LEU A 339 -2.94 -23.75 -9.68
N ILE A 340 -3.68 -23.82 -8.58
CA ILE A 340 -4.04 -25.10 -7.96
C ILE A 340 -5.39 -25.55 -8.53
N ASP A 341 -5.63 -26.84 -8.50
CA ASP A 341 -6.93 -27.40 -8.92
C ASP A 341 -8.00 -27.17 -7.84
N LYS A 342 -8.48 -25.93 -7.77
CA LYS A 342 -9.59 -25.52 -6.91
C LYS A 342 -10.72 -25.02 -7.80
N GLN A 343 -11.63 -25.91 -8.16
CA GLN A 343 -12.70 -25.61 -9.08
C GLN A 343 -13.80 -24.76 -8.44
N GLY A 344 -14.42 -23.88 -9.23
CA GLY A 344 -15.54 -23.02 -8.81
C GLY A 344 -16.27 -22.40 -9.99
N ALA A 345 -17.23 -21.52 -9.70
CA ALA A 345 -17.95 -20.80 -10.75
C ALA A 345 -17.05 -19.76 -11.43
N TYR A 346 -17.31 -19.50 -12.70
CA TYR A 346 -16.73 -18.37 -13.40
C TYR A 346 -17.28 -17.04 -12.84
N PRO A 347 -16.49 -15.97 -12.82
CA PRO A 347 -17.01 -14.64 -12.53
C PRO A 347 -18.15 -14.29 -13.49
N VAL A 348 -19.22 -13.69 -12.95
CA VAL A 348 -20.39 -13.28 -13.72
C VAL A 348 -20.29 -11.77 -13.99
N TYR A 349 -20.40 -11.37 -15.25
CA TYR A 349 -20.48 -9.98 -15.67
C TYR A 349 -21.90 -9.65 -16.13
N ARG A 350 -22.45 -8.52 -15.67
CA ARG A 350 -23.77 -8.01 -16.07
C ARG A 350 -23.72 -6.52 -16.36
N CYS A 351 -24.48 -6.10 -17.38
CA CYS A 351 -24.68 -4.70 -17.71
C CYS A 351 -26.03 -4.22 -17.18
N PHE A 352 -26.07 -2.99 -16.69
CA PHE A 352 -27.27 -2.34 -16.19
C PHE A 352 -27.48 -0.99 -16.88
N SER A 353 -28.72 -0.53 -16.96
CA SER A 353 -29.07 0.76 -17.60
C SER A 353 -28.62 1.96 -16.74
N ASN A 354 -28.57 1.79 -15.42
CA ASN A 354 -28.19 2.82 -14.45
C ASN A 354 -27.79 2.18 -13.11
N MET A 355 -27.26 2.98 -12.18
CA MET A 355 -26.81 2.53 -10.87
C MET A 355 -27.96 2.04 -9.96
N GLN A 356 -29.18 2.53 -10.16
CA GLN A 356 -30.34 2.11 -9.37
C GLN A 356 -30.80 0.69 -9.79
N ASP A 357 -30.75 0.38 -11.08
CA ASP A 357 -31.06 -0.96 -11.58
C ASP A 357 -30.00 -1.97 -11.11
N GLU A 358 -28.72 -1.58 -11.14
CA GLU A 358 -27.62 -2.37 -10.61
C GLU A 358 -27.84 -2.66 -9.10
N ALA A 359 -28.13 -1.63 -8.30
CA ALA A 359 -28.34 -1.78 -6.87
C ALA A 359 -29.56 -2.67 -6.56
N ARG A 360 -30.68 -2.49 -7.24
CA ARG A 360 -31.87 -3.35 -7.08
C ARG A 360 -31.58 -4.82 -7.39
N TYR A 361 -30.86 -5.08 -8.46
CA TYR A 361 -30.46 -6.44 -8.83
C TYR A 361 -29.62 -7.08 -7.73
N PHE A 362 -28.59 -6.41 -7.24
CA PHE A 362 -27.72 -7.00 -6.23
C PHE A 362 -28.40 -7.15 -4.87
N VAL A 363 -29.31 -6.26 -4.49
CA VAL A 363 -30.13 -6.42 -3.28
C VAL A 363 -30.97 -7.71 -3.38
N SER A 364 -31.64 -7.95 -4.52
CA SER A 364 -32.39 -9.20 -4.74
C SER A 364 -31.47 -10.42 -4.75
N GLU A 365 -30.34 -10.36 -5.46
CA GLU A 365 -29.37 -11.49 -5.53
C GLU A 365 -28.80 -11.84 -4.15
N ILE A 366 -28.47 -10.83 -3.34
CA ILE A 366 -28.01 -11.02 -1.97
C ILE A 366 -29.08 -11.71 -1.13
N LYS A 367 -30.32 -11.20 -1.15
CA LYS A 367 -31.44 -11.65 -0.31
C LYS A 367 -31.91 -13.06 -0.70
N ASP A 368 -32.05 -13.30 -1.99
CA ASP A 368 -32.69 -14.51 -2.51
C ASP A 368 -31.71 -15.67 -2.68
N ASN A 369 -30.43 -15.40 -2.95
CA ASN A 369 -29.44 -16.40 -3.32
C ASN A 369 -28.25 -16.45 -2.36
N LEU A 370 -27.55 -15.32 -2.15
CA LEU A 370 -26.27 -15.34 -1.45
C LEU A 370 -26.43 -15.61 0.04
N LEU A 371 -27.43 -15.04 0.72
CA LEU A 371 -27.65 -15.24 2.16
C LEU A 371 -28.10 -16.67 2.52
N ARG A 372 -28.46 -17.51 1.54
CA ARG A 372 -28.70 -18.94 1.77
C ARG A 372 -27.43 -19.75 2.00
N GLN A 373 -26.27 -19.23 1.53
CA GLN A 373 -25.00 -19.96 1.53
C GLN A 373 -23.90 -19.24 2.31
N TYR A 374 -24.00 -17.92 2.44
CA TYR A 374 -22.96 -17.07 3.02
C TYR A 374 -23.55 -16.19 4.12
N LYS A 375 -22.72 -15.85 5.11
CA LYS A 375 -23.08 -14.87 6.12
C LYS A 375 -22.85 -13.45 5.58
N LEU A 376 -23.50 -12.46 6.15
CA LEU A 376 -23.35 -11.05 5.76
C LEU A 376 -21.88 -10.58 5.75
N GLN A 377 -21.11 -10.98 6.75
CA GLN A 377 -19.69 -10.63 6.87
C GLN A 377 -18.78 -11.29 5.84
N ASP A 378 -19.24 -12.32 5.16
CA ASP A 378 -18.51 -13.01 4.08
C ASP A 378 -18.61 -12.27 2.74
N ILE A 379 -19.48 -11.24 2.65
CA ILE A 379 -19.82 -10.52 1.42
C ILE A 379 -19.19 -9.13 1.43
N ALA A 380 -18.45 -8.80 0.37
CA ALA A 380 -17.94 -7.46 0.11
C ALA A 380 -18.49 -6.89 -1.19
N ILE A 381 -18.85 -5.61 -1.16
CA ILE A 381 -19.23 -4.83 -2.34
C ILE A 381 -18.17 -3.75 -2.56
N ILE A 382 -17.55 -3.78 -3.73
CA ILE A 382 -16.40 -2.94 -4.08
C ILE A 382 -16.83 -1.96 -5.17
N SER A 383 -16.49 -0.69 -5.01
CA SER A 383 -16.74 0.37 -5.99
C SER A 383 -15.47 1.17 -6.30
N LYS A 384 -15.48 1.84 -7.45
CA LYS A 384 -14.40 2.76 -7.83
C LYS A 384 -14.45 4.05 -7.01
N ASN A 385 -15.63 4.57 -6.73
CA ASN A 385 -15.82 5.85 -6.05
C ASN A 385 -16.92 5.81 -4.96
N LYS A 386 -16.92 6.83 -4.10
CA LYS A 386 -17.82 6.90 -2.95
C LYS A 386 -19.31 7.10 -3.32
N ASN A 387 -19.62 7.74 -4.46
CA ASN A 387 -21.01 7.95 -4.85
C ASN A 387 -21.71 6.62 -5.17
N GLN A 388 -21.00 5.69 -5.81
CA GLN A 388 -21.51 4.35 -6.08
C GLN A 388 -21.77 3.58 -4.78
N GLN A 389 -20.93 3.76 -3.77
CA GLN A 389 -21.16 3.17 -2.44
C GLN A 389 -22.41 3.69 -1.77
N GLU A 390 -22.68 5.02 -1.87
CA GLU A 390 -23.89 5.60 -1.26
C GLU A 390 -25.15 4.99 -1.86
N THR A 391 -25.25 4.96 -3.21
CA THR A 391 -26.42 4.37 -3.88
C THR A 391 -26.65 2.93 -3.47
N MET A 392 -25.58 2.12 -3.35
CA MET A 392 -25.71 0.73 -2.91
C MET A 392 -26.07 0.62 -1.44
N LYS A 393 -25.50 1.48 -0.58
CA LYS A 393 -25.83 1.54 0.84
C LYS A 393 -27.31 1.84 1.06
N ASP A 394 -27.81 2.89 0.41
CA ASP A 394 -29.22 3.29 0.53
C ASP A 394 -30.16 2.15 0.10
N ALA A 395 -29.81 1.42 -0.97
CA ALA A 395 -30.60 0.29 -1.43
C ALA A 395 -30.58 -0.89 -0.46
N LEU A 396 -29.46 -1.21 0.17
CA LEU A 396 -29.34 -2.27 1.18
C LEU A 396 -30.10 -1.89 2.46
N GLU A 397 -29.96 -0.65 2.94
CA GLU A 397 -30.67 -0.15 4.11
C GLU A 397 -32.20 -0.15 3.88
N ALA A 398 -32.67 0.27 2.71
CA ALA A 398 -34.08 0.21 2.34
C ALA A 398 -34.63 -1.23 2.29
N ALA A 399 -33.77 -2.21 2.07
CA ALA A 399 -34.10 -3.64 2.09
C ALA A 399 -33.87 -4.31 3.46
N GLU A 400 -33.53 -3.52 4.49
CA GLU A 400 -33.20 -3.97 5.86
C GLU A 400 -32.02 -4.97 5.90
N ILE A 401 -31.05 -4.82 4.98
CA ILE A 401 -29.84 -5.64 4.95
C ILE A 401 -28.71 -4.87 5.64
N PRO A 402 -28.16 -5.39 6.76
CA PRO A 402 -27.07 -4.72 7.47
C PRO A 402 -25.83 -4.56 6.59
N CYS A 403 -25.37 -3.32 6.45
CA CYS A 403 -24.15 -3.00 5.71
C CYS A 403 -23.35 -1.91 6.41
N VAL A 404 -22.04 -1.90 6.22
CA VAL A 404 -21.13 -0.91 6.80
C VAL A 404 -20.09 -0.46 5.75
N LYS A 405 -19.87 0.85 5.68
CA LYS A 405 -18.72 1.39 4.94
C LYS A 405 -17.46 1.17 5.74
N VAL A 406 -16.51 0.51 5.12
CA VAL A 406 -15.19 0.31 5.70
C VAL A 406 -14.27 1.38 5.14
N ASP A 407 -13.90 2.32 5.99
CA ASP A 407 -12.93 3.36 5.70
C ASP A 407 -11.78 3.36 6.72
N ARG A 408 -10.93 4.38 6.66
CA ARG A 408 -9.74 4.48 7.54
C ARG A 408 -10.09 4.54 9.03
N ASP A 409 -11.27 5.03 9.38
CA ASP A 409 -11.67 5.32 10.76
C ASP A 409 -12.65 4.26 11.31
N ASN A 410 -13.32 3.51 10.42
CA ASN A 410 -14.29 2.49 10.78
C ASN A 410 -13.95 1.16 10.08
N ALA A 411 -13.00 0.41 10.66
CA ALA A 411 -12.54 -0.88 10.13
C ALA A 411 -12.99 -2.06 11.03
N ASP A 412 -14.29 -2.09 11.39
CA ASP A 412 -14.84 -3.20 12.16
C ASP A 412 -15.22 -4.37 11.25
N PHE A 413 -14.31 -5.36 11.18
CA PHE A 413 -14.54 -6.62 10.46
C PHE A 413 -15.33 -7.66 11.25
N MET A 414 -15.47 -7.47 12.56
CA MET A 414 -16.19 -8.40 13.43
C MET A 414 -17.71 -8.20 13.36
N ASN A 415 -18.17 -7.07 12.83
CA ASN A 415 -19.59 -6.78 12.70
C ASN A 415 -20.25 -7.68 11.64
N GLU A 416 -21.37 -8.30 11.99
CA GLU A 416 -22.18 -9.14 11.09
C GLU A 416 -22.95 -8.30 10.05
N SER A 417 -22.23 -7.69 9.13
CA SER A 417 -22.76 -6.83 8.08
C SER A 417 -21.99 -6.98 6.78
N ILE A 418 -22.61 -6.66 5.65
CA ILE A 418 -21.93 -6.56 4.34
C ILE A 418 -20.94 -5.40 4.38
N LYS A 419 -19.73 -5.61 3.83
CA LYS A 419 -18.67 -4.59 3.80
C LYS A 419 -18.72 -3.83 2.47
N LEU A 420 -18.89 -2.52 2.55
CA LEU A 420 -18.79 -1.62 1.40
C LEU A 420 -17.40 -0.98 1.37
N LEU A 421 -16.63 -1.24 0.31
CA LEU A 421 -15.24 -0.81 0.19
C LEU A 421 -14.98 -0.11 -1.14
N THR A 422 -13.94 0.72 -1.17
CA THR A 422 -13.37 1.19 -2.43
C THR A 422 -12.30 0.19 -2.92
N MET A 423 -11.93 0.25 -4.22
CA MET A 423 -10.83 -0.55 -4.77
C MET A 423 -9.51 -0.35 -4.01
N HIS A 424 -9.29 0.84 -3.42
CA HIS A 424 -8.10 1.11 -2.61
C HIS A 424 -8.20 0.52 -1.19
N SER A 425 -9.40 0.54 -0.59
CA SER A 425 -9.58 0.06 0.79
C SER A 425 -9.65 -1.46 0.89
N VAL A 426 -9.99 -2.16 -0.20
CA VAL A 426 -10.09 -3.62 -0.22
C VAL A 426 -8.73 -4.31 -0.36
N LYS A 427 -7.70 -3.56 -0.74
CA LYS A 427 -6.37 -4.13 -0.97
C LYS A 427 -5.88 -4.90 0.27
N GLY A 428 -5.47 -6.16 0.07
CA GLY A 428 -5.00 -7.05 1.12
C GLY A 428 -6.09 -7.78 1.91
N LEU A 429 -7.38 -7.47 1.69
CA LEU A 429 -8.51 -8.14 2.37
C LEU A 429 -9.02 -9.36 1.61
N GLU A 430 -9.73 -10.24 2.32
CA GLU A 430 -10.27 -11.48 1.79
C GLU A 430 -11.74 -11.63 2.14
N PHE A 431 -12.57 -11.97 1.13
CA PHE A 431 -13.98 -12.24 1.29
C PHE A 431 -14.38 -13.47 0.49
N LYS A 432 -15.40 -14.21 0.94
CA LYS A 432 -15.90 -15.39 0.23
C LYS A 432 -16.69 -15.00 -1.02
N VAL A 433 -17.40 -13.87 -0.95
CA VAL A 433 -18.16 -13.32 -2.08
C VAL A 433 -17.74 -11.88 -2.30
N VAL A 434 -17.39 -11.56 -3.54
CA VAL A 434 -16.99 -10.21 -3.96
C VAL A 434 -17.89 -9.75 -5.09
N ILE A 435 -18.55 -8.62 -4.91
CA ILE A 435 -19.38 -7.93 -5.90
C ILE A 435 -18.65 -6.63 -6.27
N ILE A 436 -18.36 -6.44 -7.55
CA ILE A 436 -17.72 -5.20 -8.04
C ILE A 436 -18.79 -4.42 -8.82
N ILE A 437 -19.06 -3.19 -8.39
CA ILE A 437 -20.09 -2.34 -8.95
C ILE A 437 -19.51 -1.14 -9.70
N GLY A 438 -20.26 -0.65 -10.69
CA GLY A 438 -19.92 0.56 -11.43
C GLY A 438 -18.63 0.44 -12.25
N LEU A 439 -18.45 -0.65 -12.98
CA LEU A 439 -17.33 -0.89 -13.89
C LEU A 439 -17.50 -0.18 -15.27
N ASN A 440 -18.06 1.01 -15.30
CA ASN A 440 -18.32 1.77 -16.54
C ASN A 440 -17.10 2.62 -16.93
#